data_522767ebde20678328971d7171403cb8
#
_entry.id   522767ebde20678328971d7171403cb8
#
_cell.length_a   1.000
_cell.length_b   1.000
_cell.length_c   1.000
_cell.angle_alpha   90.00
_cell.angle_beta   90.00
_cell.angle_gamma   90.00
#
_symmetry.space_group_name_H-M   'P 1'
#
loop_
_entity.id
_entity.type
_entity.pdbx_description
1 polymer ?
#
loop_
_entity_poly.entity_id
_entity_poly.type
_entity_poly.pdbx_seq_one_letter_code
_entity_poly.pdbx_strand_id
1 'polypeptide(L)'
;MDRKKLLLGVLLVIVLVFLYQYFSKPTLITVTGTGKVKVQPTQVIMVVTVANGAIGGNQTLNDNKTLTNKIIASAKRSGISQTDIEVAYAQMTPTDLGKGQVFYQAVNTIGLTLKNLKKFNQVVNQLYADGAYSVGNIVFTTENSQETEKQAVANATYDAQQRVTEIAKSLHKSVGRMVSVTTSEVGSSGAVSGQGGSSVASSPDQIEIQRQASIVFELR
;
A
#
# COMPACT_ATOMS: atom_id res chain seq x y z
N MET A 1 -17.28 -53.13 -48.15
CA MET A 1 -17.74 -52.16 -47.12
C MET A 1 -18.15 -50.90 -47.81
N ASP A 2 -19.42 -50.54 -47.74
CA ASP A 2 -19.99 -49.43 -48.52
C ASP A 2 -19.35 -48.11 -48.16
N ARG A 3 -18.75 -47.46 -49.14
CA ARG A 3 -18.10 -46.13 -48.95
C ARG A 3 -19.02 -45.14 -48.24
N LYS A 4 -20.33 -45.23 -48.42
CA LYS A 4 -21.35 -44.41 -47.76
C LYS A 4 -21.43 -44.69 -46.24
N LYS A 5 -21.32 -45.96 -45.81
CA LYS A 5 -21.33 -46.35 -44.39
C LYS A 5 -20.04 -45.91 -43.69
N LEU A 6 -18.89 -45.94 -44.39
CA LEU A 6 -17.61 -45.45 -43.87
C LEU A 6 -17.64 -43.92 -43.68
N LEU A 7 -18.16 -43.17 -44.65
CA LEU A 7 -18.32 -41.70 -44.56
C LEU A 7 -19.27 -41.30 -43.41
N LEU A 8 -20.37 -42.04 -43.24
CA LEU A 8 -21.31 -41.76 -42.14
C LEU A 8 -20.68 -42.03 -40.76
N GLY A 9 -19.87 -43.08 -40.64
CA GLY A 9 -19.10 -43.34 -39.39
C GLY A 9 -18.09 -42.27 -39.05
N VAL A 10 -17.34 -41.80 -40.05
CA VAL A 10 -16.37 -40.72 -39.87
C VAL A 10 -17.08 -39.41 -39.47
N LEU A 11 -18.21 -39.08 -40.12
CA LEU A 11 -19.00 -37.90 -39.78
C LEU A 11 -19.51 -37.96 -38.32
N LEU A 12 -20.00 -39.12 -37.89
CA LEU A 12 -20.47 -39.32 -36.51
C LEU A 12 -19.35 -39.12 -35.48
N VAL A 13 -18.16 -39.63 -35.76
CA VAL A 13 -16.98 -39.44 -34.87
C VAL A 13 -16.60 -37.94 -34.80
N ILE A 14 -16.59 -37.22 -35.93
CA ILE A 14 -16.30 -35.80 -35.96
C ILE A 14 -17.33 -35.01 -35.13
N VAL A 15 -18.62 -35.33 -35.29
CA VAL A 15 -19.70 -34.70 -34.51
C VAL A 15 -19.54 -34.99 -33.02
N LEU A 16 -19.22 -36.22 -32.62
CA LEU A 16 -18.96 -36.58 -31.22
C LEU A 16 -17.74 -35.86 -30.63
N VAL A 17 -16.66 -35.75 -31.39
CA VAL A 17 -15.45 -35.00 -30.96
C VAL A 17 -15.80 -33.50 -30.83
N PHE A 18 -16.58 -32.94 -31.75
CA PHE A 18 -16.98 -31.54 -31.69
C PHE A 18 -17.92 -31.27 -30.50
N LEU A 19 -18.89 -32.15 -30.25
CA LEU A 19 -19.73 -32.10 -29.06
C LEU A 19 -18.93 -32.23 -27.79
N TYR A 20 -17.98 -33.16 -27.71
CA TYR A 20 -17.11 -33.34 -26.58
C TYR A 20 -16.27 -32.07 -26.29
N GLN A 21 -15.67 -31.45 -27.32
CA GLN A 21 -14.93 -30.19 -27.18
C GLN A 21 -15.83 -29.01 -26.77
N TYR A 22 -17.05 -28.96 -27.26
CA TYR A 22 -18.00 -27.90 -26.93
C TYR A 22 -18.51 -28.00 -25.50
N PHE A 23 -18.82 -29.22 -25.01
CA PHE A 23 -19.27 -29.46 -23.64
C PHE A 23 -18.14 -29.52 -22.60
N SER A 24 -16.89 -29.69 -23.04
CA SER A 24 -15.72 -29.79 -22.14
C SER A 24 -15.09 -28.46 -21.80
N LYS A 25 -15.64 -27.29 -22.20
CA LYS A 25 -15.12 -26.00 -21.83
C LYS A 25 -15.30 -25.80 -20.31
N PRO A 26 -14.22 -25.65 -19.55
CA PRO A 26 -14.34 -25.45 -18.11
C PRO A 26 -15.05 -24.12 -17.83
N THR A 27 -15.95 -24.13 -16.87
CA THR A 27 -16.56 -22.89 -16.38
C THR A 27 -15.56 -22.18 -15.51
N LEU A 28 -15.19 -20.94 -15.85
CA LEU A 28 -14.29 -20.14 -15.03
C LEU A 28 -15.11 -19.33 -14.02
N ILE A 29 -14.62 -19.29 -12.78
CA ILE A 29 -15.17 -18.46 -11.71
C ILE A 29 -14.05 -17.64 -11.09
N THR A 30 -14.31 -16.36 -10.87
CA THR A 30 -13.41 -15.47 -10.12
C THR A 30 -13.96 -15.32 -8.70
N VAL A 31 -13.12 -15.61 -7.73
CA VAL A 31 -13.46 -15.49 -6.31
C VAL A 31 -12.43 -14.60 -5.64
N THR A 32 -12.90 -13.68 -4.81
CA THR A 32 -12.06 -12.80 -4.03
C THR A 32 -12.09 -13.23 -2.56
N GLY A 33 -10.90 -13.48 -2.02
CA GLY A 33 -10.70 -13.73 -0.60
C GLY A 33 -10.00 -12.55 0.08
N THR A 34 -10.22 -12.43 1.39
CA THR A 34 -9.64 -11.39 2.23
C THR A 34 -8.86 -12.01 3.37
N GLY A 35 -7.61 -11.60 3.53
CA GLY A 35 -6.75 -12.02 4.64
C GLY A 35 -6.37 -10.86 5.52
N LYS A 36 -6.46 -11.05 6.83
CA LYS A 36 -6.15 -10.07 7.86
C LYS A 36 -5.16 -10.65 8.85
N VAL A 37 -4.21 -9.82 9.27
CA VAL A 37 -3.27 -10.15 10.35
C VAL A 37 -3.18 -8.96 11.28
N LYS A 38 -3.39 -9.18 12.57
CA LYS A 38 -3.22 -8.17 13.62
C LYS A 38 -1.85 -8.31 14.22
N VAL A 39 -1.10 -7.21 14.28
CA VAL A 39 0.24 -7.15 14.86
C VAL A 39 0.40 -5.92 15.73
N GLN A 40 1.34 -5.97 16.68
CA GLN A 40 1.75 -4.77 17.40
C GLN A 40 2.70 -3.96 16.51
N PRO A 41 2.51 -2.65 16.36
CA PRO A 41 3.45 -1.82 15.64
C PRO A 41 4.78 -1.74 16.40
N THR A 42 5.89 -1.79 15.67
CA THR A 42 7.25 -1.63 16.23
C THR A 42 7.90 -0.34 15.80
N GLN A 43 7.35 0.32 14.79
CA GLN A 43 7.86 1.59 14.28
C GLN A 43 6.74 2.45 13.69
N VAL A 44 7.02 3.75 13.56
CA VAL A 44 6.17 4.71 12.89
C VAL A 44 6.96 5.44 11.81
N ILE A 45 6.37 5.55 10.64
CA ILE A 45 6.87 6.34 9.52
C ILE A 45 6.06 7.63 9.49
N MET A 46 6.74 8.77 9.34
CA MET A 46 6.11 10.07 9.27
C MET A 46 6.83 10.96 8.26
N VAL A 47 6.10 11.88 7.66
CA VAL A 47 6.65 12.89 6.74
C VAL A 47 6.61 14.24 7.43
N VAL A 48 7.76 14.87 7.55
CA VAL A 48 7.90 16.22 8.10
C VAL A 48 8.08 17.19 6.95
N THR A 49 7.23 18.20 6.89
CA THR A 49 7.36 19.29 5.93
C THR A 49 8.02 20.48 6.57
N VAL A 50 9.02 21.04 5.91
CA VAL A 50 9.68 22.29 6.24
C VAL A 50 9.34 23.30 5.15
N ALA A 51 8.69 24.40 5.50
CA ALA A 51 8.28 25.43 4.56
C ALA A 51 8.67 26.81 5.10
N ASN A 52 9.17 27.66 4.21
CA ASN A 52 9.40 29.09 4.46
C ASN A 52 9.27 29.88 3.18
N GLY A 53 9.23 31.21 3.28
CA GLY A 53 9.16 32.08 2.11
C GLY A 53 9.69 33.48 2.41
N ALA A 54 10.26 34.12 1.39
CA ALA A 54 10.74 35.52 1.45
C ALA A 54 10.76 36.16 0.04
N ILE A 55 10.98 37.47 0.02
CA ILE A 55 11.28 38.22 -1.20
C ILE A 55 12.80 38.05 -1.46
N GLY A 56 13.15 37.08 -2.29
CA GLY A 56 14.56 36.79 -2.60
C GLY A 56 14.85 35.28 -2.57
N GLY A 57 15.07 34.68 -3.73
CA GLY A 57 15.18 33.24 -3.88
C GLY A 57 16.36 32.64 -3.11
N ASN A 58 17.54 33.26 -3.13
CA ASN A 58 18.73 32.76 -2.45
C ASN A 58 18.53 32.76 -0.92
N GLN A 59 17.93 33.79 -0.36
CA GLN A 59 17.64 33.86 1.08
C GLN A 59 16.66 32.76 1.47
N THR A 60 15.54 32.64 0.72
CA THR A 60 14.52 31.60 0.95
C THR A 60 15.12 30.20 0.96
N LEU A 61 16.02 29.91 0.01
CA LEU A 61 16.68 28.61 -0.10
C LEU A 61 17.64 28.34 1.09
N ASN A 62 18.45 29.33 1.47
CA ASN A 62 19.38 29.19 2.58
C ASN A 62 18.65 29.01 3.92
N ASP A 63 17.58 29.77 4.14
CA ASP A 63 16.75 29.65 5.34
C ASP A 63 16.07 28.28 5.41
N ASN A 64 15.53 27.79 4.27
CA ASN A 64 14.94 26.46 4.20
C ASN A 64 15.97 25.36 4.52
N LYS A 65 17.17 25.45 3.96
CA LYS A 65 18.27 24.52 4.24
C LYS A 65 18.64 24.54 5.73
N THR A 66 18.69 25.71 6.34
CA THR A 66 19.00 25.86 7.77
C THR A 66 17.93 25.21 8.64
N LEU A 67 16.64 25.47 8.35
CA LEU A 67 15.52 24.83 9.03
C LEU A 67 15.51 23.31 8.85
N THR A 68 15.74 22.85 7.62
CA THR A 68 15.83 21.41 7.32
C THR A 68 16.93 20.74 8.13
N ASN A 69 18.11 21.32 8.19
CA ASN A 69 19.23 20.80 8.98
C ASN A 69 18.91 20.80 10.49
N LYS A 70 18.19 21.81 11.00
CA LYS A 70 17.74 21.88 12.38
C LYS A 70 16.77 20.74 12.70
N ILE A 71 15.81 20.45 11.82
CA ILE A 71 14.86 19.34 11.95
C ILE A 71 15.57 17.99 11.93
N ILE A 72 16.53 17.79 11.01
CA ILE A 72 17.34 16.56 10.94
C ILE A 72 18.15 16.38 12.25
N ALA A 73 18.77 17.44 12.74
CA ALA A 73 19.52 17.40 13.99
C ALA A 73 18.61 17.07 15.20
N SER A 74 17.39 17.60 15.21
CA SER A 74 16.37 17.32 16.22
C SER A 74 15.94 15.84 16.17
N ALA A 75 15.67 15.32 15.00
CA ALA A 75 15.32 13.91 14.80
C ALA A 75 16.42 12.97 15.34
N LYS A 76 17.70 13.28 15.02
CA LYS A 76 18.86 12.53 15.55
C LYS A 76 18.97 12.58 17.06
N ARG A 77 18.82 13.78 17.68
CA ARG A 77 18.83 13.94 19.15
C ARG A 77 17.69 13.14 19.81
N SER A 78 16.59 12.97 19.13
CA SER A 78 15.45 12.17 19.59
C SER A 78 15.66 10.66 19.45
N GLY A 79 16.80 10.24 18.86
CA GLY A 79 17.19 8.84 18.73
C GLY A 79 16.80 8.20 17.38
N ILE A 80 16.46 9.01 16.38
CA ILE A 80 16.24 8.51 15.00
C ILE A 80 17.61 8.37 14.34
N SER A 81 17.89 7.17 13.80
CA SER A 81 19.15 6.86 13.11
C SER A 81 19.27 7.64 11.79
N GLN A 82 20.49 7.90 11.33
CA GLN A 82 20.73 8.52 10.02
C GLN A 82 20.13 7.70 8.87
N THR A 83 20.11 6.38 8.96
CA THR A 83 19.53 5.47 7.98
C THR A 83 17.99 5.52 7.96
N ASP A 84 17.39 6.01 9.02
CA ASP A 84 15.95 6.16 9.21
C ASP A 84 15.45 7.59 8.88
N ILE A 85 16.34 8.43 8.30
CA ILE A 85 16.07 9.80 7.86
C ILE A 85 16.27 9.85 6.36
N GLU A 86 15.21 10.09 5.62
CA GLU A 86 15.22 10.26 4.17
C GLU A 86 14.86 11.71 3.83
N VAL A 87 15.79 12.43 3.20
CA VAL A 87 15.53 13.80 2.75
C VAL A 87 15.04 13.76 1.33
N ALA A 88 13.78 14.04 1.15
CA ALA A 88 13.18 14.19 -0.15
C ALA A 88 13.49 15.58 -0.75
N TYR A 89 13.14 15.74 -1.96
CA TYR A 89 13.39 16.87 -2.84
C TYR A 89 12.91 18.23 -2.26
N ALA A 90 13.76 19.26 -2.38
CA ALA A 90 13.39 20.65 -2.10
C ALA A 90 12.77 21.30 -3.35
N GLN A 91 11.57 21.84 -3.20
CA GLN A 91 10.88 22.59 -4.23
C GLN A 91 10.85 24.06 -3.87
N MET A 92 11.18 24.94 -4.84
CA MET A 92 11.03 26.38 -4.71
C MET A 92 10.08 26.90 -5.77
N THR A 93 9.04 27.62 -5.35
CA THR A 93 8.01 28.18 -6.23
C THR A 93 8.04 29.70 -6.17
N PRO A 94 8.29 30.40 -7.28
CA PRO A 94 8.17 31.85 -7.37
C PRO A 94 6.71 32.26 -7.54
N THR A 95 6.33 33.37 -6.90
CA THR A 95 5.02 34.05 -7.07
C THR A 95 5.27 35.53 -7.34
N ASP A 96 4.84 36.02 -8.49
CA ASP A 96 4.93 37.45 -8.83
C ASP A 96 3.89 38.23 -8.02
N LEU A 97 4.38 39.18 -7.22
CA LEU A 97 3.54 40.10 -6.43
C LEU A 97 3.23 41.40 -7.19
N GLY A 98 3.71 41.55 -8.41
CA GLY A 98 3.64 42.81 -9.18
C GLY A 98 4.72 43.83 -8.77
N LYS A 99 4.84 44.93 -9.51
CA LYS A 99 5.84 45.97 -9.30
C LYS A 99 7.31 45.49 -9.26
N GLY A 100 7.59 44.39 -9.95
CA GLY A 100 8.93 43.77 -9.99
C GLY A 100 9.33 43.03 -8.73
N GLN A 101 8.39 42.72 -7.83
CA GLN A 101 8.64 41.94 -6.64
C GLN A 101 8.21 40.48 -6.84
N VAL A 102 9.09 39.54 -6.52
CA VAL A 102 8.82 38.10 -6.57
C VAL A 102 8.98 37.51 -5.18
N PHE A 103 7.94 36.86 -4.70
CA PHE A 103 7.95 36.08 -3.47
C PHE A 103 8.33 34.63 -3.82
N TYR A 104 9.26 34.07 -3.09
CA TYR A 104 9.70 32.68 -3.25
C TYR A 104 9.26 31.87 -2.05
N GLN A 105 8.60 30.75 -2.29
CA GLN A 105 8.26 29.77 -1.28
C GLN A 105 9.15 28.52 -1.47
N ALA A 106 9.83 28.08 -0.43
CA ALA A 106 10.58 26.84 -0.43
C ALA A 106 9.90 25.80 0.49
N VAL A 107 9.74 24.59 -0.03
CA VAL A 107 9.15 23.46 0.69
C VAL A 107 10.11 22.30 0.58
N ASN A 108 10.44 21.67 1.71
CA ASN A 108 11.22 20.46 1.79
C ASN A 108 10.47 19.41 2.60
N THR A 109 10.60 18.14 2.24
CA THR A 109 9.99 17.03 2.97
C THR A 109 11.06 16.06 3.46
N ILE A 110 10.88 15.56 4.66
CA ILE A 110 11.80 14.64 5.34
C ILE A 110 10.98 13.45 5.81
N GLY A 111 11.29 12.26 5.29
CA GLY A 111 10.78 11.00 5.81
C GLY A 111 11.54 10.61 7.07
N LEU A 112 10.83 10.28 8.12
CA LEU A 112 11.39 9.82 9.39
C LEU A 112 10.79 8.50 9.78
N THR A 113 11.64 7.53 10.18
CA THR A 113 11.21 6.27 10.78
C THR A 113 11.63 6.24 12.25
N LEU A 114 10.66 6.24 13.16
CA LEU A 114 10.89 6.17 14.59
C LEU A 114 10.56 4.77 15.12
N LYS A 115 11.56 4.07 15.66
CA LYS A 115 11.44 2.71 16.22
C LYS A 115 10.97 2.71 17.69
N ASN A 116 11.22 3.77 18.42
CA ASN A 116 10.76 3.89 19.81
C ASN A 116 9.43 4.63 19.88
N LEU A 117 8.32 3.90 19.74
CA LEU A 117 6.98 4.45 19.72
C LEU A 117 6.59 5.21 21.00
N LYS A 118 7.18 4.87 22.15
CA LYS A 118 6.94 5.58 23.42
C LYS A 118 7.36 7.05 23.36
N LYS A 119 8.31 7.39 22.49
CA LYS A 119 8.77 8.76 22.27
C LYS A 119 8.02 9.51 21.19
N PHE A 120 7.05 8.88 20.52
CA PHE A 120 6.38 9.45 19.35
C PHE A 120 5.85 10.86 19.59
N ASN A 121 5.03 11.07 20.62
CA ASN A 121 4.46 12.38 20.94
C ASN A 121 5.53 13.41 21.28
N GLN A 122 6.56 13.01 22.02
CA GLN A 122 7.69 13.88 22.36
C GLN A 122 8.45 14.33 21.12
N VAL A 123 8.70 13.39 20.19
CA VAL A 123 9.41 13.67 18.93
C VAL A 123 8.60 14.63 18.07
N VAL A 124 7.30 14.38 17.88
CA VAL A 124 6.43 15.25 17.10
C VAL A 124 6.38 16.67 17.66
N ASN A 125 6.19 16.81 18.97
CA ASN A 125 6.18 18.12 19.63
C ASN A 125 7.52 18.85 19.47
N GLN A 126 8.65 18.12 19.58
CA GLN A 126 9.98 18.71 19.39
C GLN A 126 10.22 19.16 17.95
N LEU A 127 9.74 18.40 16.96
CA LEU A 127 9.82 18.78 15.53
C LEU A 127 9.08 20.08 15.26
N TYR A 128 7.87 20.24 15.82
CA TYR A 128 7.14 21.52 15.72
C TYR A 128 7.86 22.68 16.43
N ALA A 129 8.39 22.44 17.62
CA ALA A 129 9.18 23.44 18.38
C ALA A 129 10.45 23.88 17.63
N ASP A 130 11.02 22.98 16.83
CA ASP A 130 12.23 23.26 16.03
C ASP A 130 11.92 23.86 14.64
N GLY A 131 10.64 24.06 14.29
CA GLY A 131 10.20 24.77 13.10
C GLY A 131 9.65 23.91 11.97
N ALA A 132 9.23 22.68 12.26
CA ALA A 132 8.47 21.89 11.28
C ALA A 132 7.16 22.62 10.94
N TYR A 133 6.87 22.76 9.65
CA TYR A 133 5.61 23.33 9.18
C TYR A 133 4.45 22.34 9.42
N SER A 134 4.67 21.06 9.12
CA SER A 134 3.72 20.00 9.41
C SER A 134 4.41 18.66 9.63
N VAL A 135 3.77 17.80 10.41
CA VAL A 135 4.10 16.38 10.54
C VAL A 135 2.84 15.61 10.12
N GLY A 136 2.95 14.83 9.05
CA GLY A 136 1.82 14.12 8.46
C GLY A 136 2.22 12.76 7.90
N ASN A 137 1.30 12.12 7.18
CA ASN A 137 1.46 10.77 6.64
C ASN A 137 1.98 9.79 7.69
N ILE A 138 1.38 9.83 8.89
CA ILE A 138 1.78 9.01 10.02
C ILE A 138 1.26 7.59 9.81
N VAL A 139 2.18 6.63 9.66
CA VAL A 139 1.86 5.21 9.45
C VAL A 139 2.58 4.38 10.49
N PHE A 140 1.82 3.76 11.38
CA PHE A 140 2.33 2.75 12.29
C PHE A 140 2.49 1.42 11.57
N THR A 141 3.67 0.80 11.68
CA THR A 141 4.01 -0.45 10.96
C THR A 141 4.94 -1.32 11.81
N THR A 142 5.32 -2.47 11.29
CA THR A 142 6.28 -3.38 11.92
C THR A 142 7.52 -3.56 11.05
N GLU A 143 8.67 -3.80 11.66
CA GLU A 143 9.91 -4.11 10.93
C GLU A 143 9.77 -5.37 10.05
N ASN A 144 8.95 -6.33 10.47
CA ASN A 144 8.67 -7.56 9.73
C ASN A 144 7.41 -7.44 8.85
N SER A 145 7.17 -6.27 8.25
CA SER A 145 5.98 -6.04 7.41
C SER A 145 5.83 -7.08 6.30
N GLN A 146 6.93 -7.46 5.63
CA GLN A 146 6.91 -8.45 4.55
C GLN A 146 6.41 -9.84 5.00
N GLU A 147 6.82 -10.29 6.18
CA GLU A 147 6.36 -11.60 6.69
C GLU A 147 4.88 -11.54 7.07
N THR A 148 4.46 -10.44 7.71
CA THR A 148 3.05 -10.21 8.03
C THR A 148 2.19 -10.10 6.77
N GLU A 149 2.70 -9.46 5.73
CA GLU A 149 2.04 -9.37 4.43
C GLU A 149 1.89 -10.72 3.75
N LYS A 150 2.95 -11.54 3.74
CA LYS A 150 2.87 -12.93 3.23
C LYS A 150 1.82 -13.74 3.97
N GLN A 151 1.74 -13.61 5.29
CA GLN A 151 0.72 -14.27 6.08
C GLN A 151 -0.68 -13.78 5.75
N ALA A 152 -0.87 -12.47 5.55
CA ALA A 152 -2.13 -11.90 5.11
C ALA A 152 -2.54 -12.40 3.71
N VAL A 153 -1.59 -12.50 2.77
CA VAL A 153 -1.83 -13.09 1.44
C VAL A 153 -2.20 -14.57 1.53
N ALA A 154 -1.51 -15.34 2.38
CA ALA A 154 -1.86 -16.74 2.60
C ALA A 154 -3.28 -16.91 3.16
N ASN A 155 -3.67 -16.08 4.14
CA ASN A 155 -5.02 -16.04 4.69
C ASN A 155 -6.05 -15.66 3.63
N ALA A 156 -5.75 -14.68 2.76
CA ALA A 156 -6.64 -14.27 1.66
C ALA A 156 -6.83 -15.38 0.63
N THR A 157 -5.76 -16.09 0.31
CA THR A 157 -5.81 -17.25 -0.60
C THR A 157 -6.65 -18.38 -0.02
N TYR A 158 -6.48 -18.67 1.26
CA TYR A 158 -7.26 -19.66 1.96
C TYR A 158 -8.75 -19.31 2.00
N ASP A 159 -9.11 -18.05 2.31
CA ASP A 159 -10.49 -17.57 2.28
C ASP A 159 -11.11 -17.70 0.88
N ALA A 160 -10.38 -17.35 -0.18
CA ALA A 160 -10.83 -17.55 -1.56
C ALA A 160 -11.09 -19.02 -1.89
N GLN A 161 -10.22 -19.94 -1.42
CA GLN A 161 -10.40 -21.38 -1.60
C GLN A 161 -11.63 -21.92 -0.88
N GLN A 162 -11.91 -21.44 0.33
CA GLN A 162 -13.13 -21.81 1.04
C GLN A 162 -14.38 -21.34 0.29
N ARG A 163 -14.42 -20.10 -0.14
CA ARG A 163 -15.54 -19.51 -0.88
C ARG A 163 -15.82 -20.23 -2.20
N VAL A 164 -14.76 -20.53 -2.99
CA VAL A 164 -14.98 -21.26 -4.25
C VAL A 164 -15.49 -22.68 -4.00
N THR A 165 -15.06 -23.32 -2.92
CA THR A 165 -15.56 -24.64 -2.53
C THR A 165 -17.04 -24.63 -2.19
N GLU A 166 -17.50 -23.62 -1.45
CA GLU A 166 -18.91 -23.42 -1.11
C GLU A 166 -19.75 -23.15 -2.37
N ILE A 167 -19.27 -22.27 -3.25
CA ILE A 167 -19.96 -21.97 -4.51
C ILE A 167 -20.02 -23.22 -5.41
N ALA A 168 -18.93 -23.96 -5.55
CA ALA A 168 -18.91 -25.19 -6.35
C ALA A 168 -19.92 -26.22 -5.81
N LYS A 169 -20.00 -26.40 -4.49
CA LYS A 169 -21.01 -27.28 -3.87
C LYS A 169 -22.44 -26.85 -4.18
N SER A 170 -22.75 -25.55 -4.10
CA SER A 170 -24.09 -25.03 -4.40
C SER A 170 -24.49 -25.22 -5.86
N LEU A 171 -23.49 -25.26 -6.76
CA LEU A 171 -23.68 -25.49 -8.19
C LEU A 171 -23.62 -26.97 -8.58
N HIS A 172 -23.47 -27.90 -7.63
CA HIS A 172 -23.24 -29.34 -7.85
C HIS A 172 -22.02 -29.61 -8.75
N LYS A 173 -20.97 -28.77 -8.60
CA LYS A 173 -19.71 -28.84 -9.32
C LYS A 173 -18.53 -29.10 -8.35
N SER A 174 -17.40 -29.50 -8.90
CA SER A 174 -16.14 -29.61 -8.17
C SER A 174 -15.19 -28.45 -8.54
N VAL A 175 -14.35 -28.07 -7.59
CA VAL A 175 -13.29 -27.07 -7.83
C VAL A 175 -12.18 -27.76 -8.64
N GLY A 176 -11.85 -27.21 -9.79
CA GLY A 176 -10.75 -27.64 -10.65
C GLY A 176 -9.46 -26.91 -10.32
N ARG A 177 -8.62 -26.69 -11.34
CA ARG A 177 -7.32 -26.02 -11.15
C ARG A 177 -7.50 -24.52 -10.96
N MET A 178 -6.54 -23.92 -10.27
CA MET A 178 -6.33 -22.49 -10.20
C MET A 178 -5.71 -22.02 -11.53
N VAL A 179 -6.32 -21.00 -12.16
CA VAL A 179 -5.90 -20.47 -13.47
C VAL A 179 -5.03 -19.24 -13.31
N SER A 180 -5.43 -18.32 -12.44
CA SER A 180 -4.67 -17.11 -12.15
C SER A 180 -4.90 -16.63 -10.72
N VAL A 181 -3.92 -15.91 -10.18
CA VAL A 181 -3.98 -15.24 -8.86
C VAL A 181 -3.50 -13.82 -9.04
N THR A 182 -4.26 -12.87 -8.55
CA THR A 182 -3.87 -11.47 -8.45
C THR A 182 -4.04 -11.04 -7.00
N THR A 183 -3.00 -10.45 -6.42
CA THR A 183 -3.06 -9.92 -5.05
C THR A 183 -3.05 -8.40 -5.08
N SER A 184 -3.83 -7.78 -4.21
CA SER A 184 -3.88 -6.32 -4.06
C SER A 184 -3.85 -5.91 -2.59
N GLU A 185 -3.34 -4.71 -2.36
CA GLU A 185 -3.41 -4.08 -1.05
C GLU A 185 -4.84 -3.54 -0.84
N VAL A 186 -5.38 -3.84 0.32
CA VAL A 186 -6.62 -3.20 0.79
C VAL A 186 -6.22 -2.48 2.07
N GLY A 187 -5.89 -1.22 1.97
CA GLY A 187 -5.49 -0.32 3.06
C GLY A 187 -5.03 -0.95 4.38
N SER A 188 -3.95 -0.49 4.95
CA SER A 188 -3.58 -0.88 6.32
C SER A 188 -4.25 0.09 7.31
N SER A 189 -4.84 -0.40 8.38
CA SER A 189 -5.45 0.42 9.43
C SER A 189 -4.43 1.18 10.30
N GLY A 190 -3.15 1.12 9.94
CA GLY A 190 -2.06 1.86 10.62
C GLY A 190 -1.89 3.30 10.14
N ALA A 191 -2.59 3.73 9.09
CA ALA A 191 -2.50 5.09 8.59
C ALA A 191 -3.41 6.02 9.40
N VAL A 192 -2.81 7.00 10.08
CA VAL A 192 -3.55 8.08 10.73
C VAL A 192 -3.55 9.26 9.76
N SER A 193 -4.70 9.55 9.15
CA SER A 193 -4.88 10.74 8.32
C SER A 193 -4.96 11.97 9.22
N GLY A 194 -3.81 12.55 9.54
CA GLY A 194 -3.72 13.84 10.23
C GLY A 194 -3.46 14.94 9.22
N GLN A 195 -4.49 15.65 8.78
CA GLN A 195 -4.33 16.93 8.10
C GLN A 195 -4.30 18.04 9.15
N GLY A 196 -3.15 18.66 9.32
CA GLY A 196 -2.92 19.97 9.90
C GLY A 196 -3.75 20.36 11.13
N GLY A 197 -3.43 19.78 12.30
CA GLY A 197 -4.00 20.21 13.57
C GLY A 197 -3.33 19.46 14.71
N SER A 198 -3.09 20.14 15.82
CA SER A 198 -2.34 19.69 17.02
C SER A 198 -2.90 18.47 17.76
N SER A 199 -3.68 17.61 17.15
CA SER A 199 -4.09 16.34 17.74
C SER A 199 -3.08 15.26 17.36
N VAL A 200 -2.10 15.06 18.22
CA VAL A 200 -1.13 13.98 18.07
C VAL A 200 -1.87 12.67 18.36
N ALA A 201 -2.04 11.85 17.33
CA ALA A 201 -2.61 10.52 17.48
C ALA A 201 -1.73 9.69 18.43
N SER A 202 -2.35 9.03 19.41
CA SER A 202 -1.64 8.05 20.22
C SER A 202 -1.26 6.83 19.38
N SER A 203 -0.10 6.22 19.70
CA SER A 203 0.27 4.95 19.08
C SER A 203 -0.83 3.90 19.32
N PRO A 204 -1.34 3.24 18.27
CA PRO A 204 -2.31 2.17 18.45
C PRO A 204 -1.64 0.94 19.08
N ASP A 205 -2.39 0.22 19.93
CA ASP A 205 -1.91 -1.04 20.52
C ASP A 205 -1.72 -2.13 19.46
N GLN A 206 -2.57 -2.13 18.43
CA GLN A 206 -2.52 -3.08 17.32
C GLN A 206 -2.85 -2.38 16.00
N ILE A 207 -2.22 -2.83 14.95
CA ILE A 207 -2.53 -2.49 13.56
C ILE A 207 -3.02 -3.74 12.84
N GLU A 208 -3.92 -3.56 11.88
CA GLU A 208 -4.41 -4.64 11.01
C GLU A 208 -3.83 -4.47 9.62
N ILE A 209 -3.08 -5.49 9.16
CA ILE A 209 -2.61 -5.58 7.79
C ILE A 209 -3.59 -6.45 7.02
N GLN A 210 -4.19 -5.88 5.98
CA GLN A 210 -5.17 -6.55 5.15
C GLN A 210 -4.66 -6.70 3.71
N ARG A 211 -4.85 -7.89 3.14
CA ARG A 211 -4.56 -8.20 1.75
C ARG A 211 -5.76 -8.88 1.11
N GLN A 212 -5.91 -8.71 -0.17
CA GLN A 212 -6.95 -9.33 -0.96
C GLN A 212 -6.33 -10.20 -2.05
N ALA A 213 -6.88 -11.39 -2.26
CA ALA A 213 -6.50 -12.28 -3.35
C ALA A 213 -7.72 -12.54 -4.24
N SER A 214 -7.62 -12.15 -5.50
CA SER A 214 -8.59 -12.47 -6.55
C SER A 214 -8.06 -13.65 -7.35
N ILE A 215 -8.79 -14.76 -7.34
CA ILE A 215 -8.35 -16.03 -7.90
C ILE A 215 -9.39 -16.54 -8.88
N VAL A 216 -8.91 -16.94 -10.06
CA VAL A 216 -9.74 -17.59 -11.09
C VAL A 216 -9.56 -19.10 -10.99
N PHE A 217 -10.68 -19.80 -10.79
CA PHE A 217 -10.73 -21.26 -10.73
C PHE A 217 -11.54 -21.82 -11.91
N GLU A 218 -11.19 -23.03 -12.31
CA GLU A 218 -12.06 -23.87 -13.15
C GLU A 218 -13.07 -24.60 -12.27
N LEU A 219 -14.33 -24.67 -12.71
CA LEU A 219 -15.35 -25.55 -12.16
C LEU A 219 -15.63 -26.69 -13.14
N ARG A 220 -15.76 -27.88 -12.60
CA ARG A 220 -16.03 -29.13 -13.34
C ARG A 220 -17.30 -29.79 -12.83
#